data_f1b146999f6ddd733a25f3ddc748af7d
#
_entry.id   f1b146999f6ddd733a25f3ddc748af7d
#
_cell.length_a   1.000
_cell.length_b   1.000
_cell.length_c   1.000
_cell.angle_alpha   90.00
_cell.angle_beta   90.00
_cell.angle_gamma   90.00
#
_symmetry.space_group_name_H-M   'P 1'
#
loop_
_entity.id
_entity.type
_entity.pdbx_description
1 polymer ?
#
loop_
_entity_poly.entity_id
_entity_poly.type
_entity_poly.pdbx_seq_one_letter_code
_entity_poly.pdbx_strand_id
1 'polypeptide(L)'
;EISACLVGSEMCIRDREKEIIWDVVTCVNQRNFKDLILFKDFLIEMGVKRWRIFTIFPVGRAATETDLQLTNEQFTWLMNFIRFCRKEGKIHVSYGCEGFLGNYEAEVRDSIFQCNAGINTASVLADGAISGCPSIRANFHQGNIYKDKFIDIWNNEFKPYRDRSWAKKGECADCKMFRYCEGNGMHLYDDEGNLLVCHYKRLVDK
;
A
#
# COMPACT_ATOMS: atom_id res chain seq x y z
N GLU A 1 -6.80 23.76 12.41
CA GLU A 1 -6.81 23.28 13.82
C GLU A 1 -6.07 21.97 13.92
N ILE A 2 -4.81 22.06 14.36
CA ILE A 2 -3.86 20.94 14.47
C ILE A 2 -3.99 20.21 15.83
N SER A 3 -4.97 20.55 16.67
CA SER A 3 -5.05 20.05 18.05
C SER A 3 -5.41 18.56 18.18
N ALA A 4 -6.00 17.93 17.17
CA ALA A 4 -6.30 16.49 17.18
C ALA A 4 -5.06 15.61 16.86
N CYS A 5 -3.97 16.22 16.40
CA CYS A 5 -2.70 15.52 16.12
C CYS A 5 -1.75 15.41 17.32
N LEU A 6 -2.07 16.05 18.45
CA LEU A 6 -1.15 16.17 19.59
C LEU A 6 -0.91 14.84 20.34
N VAL A 7 -1.87 13.94 20.37
CA VAL A 7 -1.71 12.63 21.03
C VAL A 7 -0.70 11.75 20.27
N GLY A 8 -0.62 11.87 18.94
CA GLY A 8 0.40 11.21 18.14
C GLY A 8 1.77 11.88 18.23
N SER A 9 1.85 13.20 18.43
CA SER A 9 3.09 13.95 18.46
C SER A 9 3.94 13.68 19.73
N GLU A 10 3.32 13.43 20.88
CA GLU A 10 4.04 13.08 22.10
C GLU A 10 4.77 11.72 21.98
N MET A 11 4.16 10.73 21.35
CA MET A 11 4.82 9.46 21.07
C MET A 11 6.01 9.67 20.13
N CYS A 12 5.83 10.42 19.05
CA CYS A 12 6.91 10.74 18.11
C CYS A 12 8.07 11.51 18.75
N ILE A 13 7.80 12.41 19.70
CA ILE A 13 8.83 13.16 20.44
C ILE A 13 9.63 12.18 21.31
N ARG A 14 8.96 11.30 22.05
CA ARG A 14 9.62 10.28 22.90
C ARG A 14 10.43 9.28 22.08
N ASP A 15 9.92 8.87 20.92
CA ASP A 15 10.64 7.97 20.02
C ASP A 15 11.92 8.61 19.47
N ARG A 16 11.88 9.92 19.18
CA ARG A 16 13.08 10.70 18.80
C ARG A 16 14.10 10.78 19.93
N GLU A 17 13.66 11.10 21.13
CA GLU A 17 14.54 11.19 22.31
C GLU A 17 15.21 9.86 22.65
N LYS A 18 14.55 8.74 22.35
CA LYS A 18 15.05 7.37 22.56
C LYS A 18 15.72 6.75 21.35
N GLU A 19 15.88 7.52 20.26
CA GLU A 19 16.45 7.04 18.99
C GLU A 19 15.74 5.80 18.41
N ILE A 20 14.45 5.61 18.71
CA ILE A 20 13.64 4.53 18.14
C ILE A 20 13.36 4.86 16.65
N ILE A 21 13.50 3.85 15.80
CA ILE A 21 13.15 3.98 14.36
C ILE A 21 11.65 4.21 14.23
N TRP A 22 11.27 5.35 13.65
CA TRP A 22 9.88 5.71 13.38
C TRP A 22 9.73 6.30 12.00
N ASP A 23 8.55 6.16 11.44
CA ASP A 23 8.21 6.76 10.17
C ASP A 23 6.82 7.39 10.22
N VAL A 24 6.59 8.36 9.34
CA VAL A 24 5.27 8.94 9.13
C VAL A 24 4.62 8.26 7.95
N VAL A 25 3.35 7.90 8.09
CA VAL A 25 2.53 7.33 7.02
C VAL A 25 1.44 8.31 6.63
N THR A 26 1.32 8.61 5.34
CA THR A 26 0.27 9.48 4.81
C THR A 26 -0.54 8.77 3.75
N CYS A 27 -1.86 8.68 3.94
CA CYS A 27 -2.81 8.25 2.93
C CYS A 27 -3.21 9.46 2.08
N VAL A 28 -2.67 9.55 0.86
CA VAL A 28 -2.89 10.68 -0.04
C VAL A 28 -4.17 10.50 -0.83
N ASN A 29 -4.97 11.55 -0.90
CA ASN A 29 -6.22 11.65 -1.62
C ASN A 29 -6.42 13.09 -2.12
N GLN A 30 -7.52 13.39 -2.83
CA GLN A 30 -7.73 14.74 -3.39
C GLN A 30 -7.87 15.82 -2.31
N ARG A 31 -8.29 15.48 -1.09
CA ARG A 31 -8.50 16.45 -0.01
C ARG A 31 -7.17 17.02 0.52
N ASN A 32 -6.11 16.19 0.58
CA ASN A 32 -4.81 16.56 1.13
C ASN A 32 -3.67 16.64 0.10
N PHE A 33 -3.96 16.30 -1.15
CA PHE A 33 -2.97 16.27 -2.23
C PHE A 33 -2.21 17.59 -2.40
N LYS A 34 -2.92 18.73 -2.29
CA LYS A 34 -2.35 20.06 -2.48
C LYS A 34 -1.34 20.47 -1.41
N ASP A 35 -1.44 19.84 -0.24
CA ASP A 35 -0.66 20.21 0.96
C ASP A 35 0.64 19.42 1.08
N LEU A 36 0.91 18.46 0.17
CA LEU A 36 2.04 17.54 0.28
C LEU A 36 3.41 18.26 0.30
N ILE A 37 3.55 19.37 -0.43
CA ILE A 37 4.80 20.13 -0.44
C ILE A 37 5.04 20.78 0.93
N LEU A 38 4.03 21.46 1.47
CA LEU A 38 4.10 22.07 2.80
C LEU A 38 4.30 21.01 3.89
N PHE A 39 3.62 19.88 3.75
CA PHE A 39 3.76 18.78 4.69
C PHE A 39 5.15 18.15 4.65
N LYS A 40 5.78 18.02 3.47
CA LYS A 40 7.18 17.60 3.34
C LYS A 40 8.10 18.51 4.15
N ASP A 41 7.97 19.84 3.95
CA ASP A 41 8.82 20.81 4.62
C ASP A 41 8.63 20.76 6.14
N PHE A 42 7.40 20.65 6.61
CA PHE A 42 7.06 20.44 8.02
C PHE A 42 7.70 19.14 8.58
N LEU A 43 7.64 18.03 7.85
CA LEU A 43 8.25 16.76 8.31
C LEU A 43 9.78 16.87 8.41
N ILE A 44 10.42 17.60 7.47
CA ILE A 44 11.86 17.85 7.50
C ILE A 44 12.23 18.70 8.73
N GLU A 45 11.49 19.78 8.99
CA GLU A 45 11.67 20.63 10.16
C GLU A 45 11.50 19.85 11.47
N MET A 46 10.51 18.94 11.53
CA MET A 46 10.31 18.03 12.66
C MET A 46 11.39 16.95 12.79
N GLY A 47 12.32 16.86 11.84
CA GLY A 47 13.43 15.90 11.84
C GLY A 47 13.00 14.46 11.51
N VAL A 48 11.86 14.28 10.83
CA VAL A 48 11.40 12.99 10.36
C VAL A 48 12.37 12.44 9.32
N LYS A 49 12.80 11.18 9.48
CA LYS A 49 13.77 10.55 8.58
C LYS A 49 13.09 9.73 7.48
N ARG A 50 11.91 9.16 7.75
CA ARG A 50 11.19 8.29 6.82
C ARG A 50 9.73 8.72 6.69
N TRP A 51 9.28 8.81 5.44
CA TRP A 51 7.91 9.14 5.09
C TRP A 51 7.39 8.15 4.08
N ARG A 52 6.38 7.34 4.48
CA ARG A 52 5.70 6.41 3.58
C ARG A 52 4.40 7.02 3.09
N ILE A 53 4.20 6.96 1.80
CA ILE A 53 3.00 7.46 1.13
C ILE A 53 2.21 6.28 0.60
N PHE A 54 0.91 6.29 0.90
CA PHE A 54 -0.09 5.36 0.38
C PHE A 54 -1.16 6.15 -0.35
N THR A 55 -1.87 5.50 -1.25
CA THR A 55 -3.14 6.01 -1.78
C THR A 55 -4.31 5.24 -1.14
N ILE A 56 -5.52 5.70 -1.34
CA ILE A 56 -6.70 5.03 -0.82
C ILE A 56 -7.25 4.13 -1.93
N PHE A 57 -7.39 2.83 -1.66
CA PHE A 57 -8.00 1.91 -2.61
C PHE A 57 -9.53 1.95 -2.49
N PRO A 58 -10.27 1.75 -3.61
CA PRO A 58 -11.71 2.00 -3.69
C PRO A 58 -12.54 0.87 -3.05
N VAL A 59 -12.49 0.78 -1.72
CA VAL A 59 -13.16 -0.26 -0.94
C VAL A 59 -13.93 0.35 0.22
N GLY A 60 -15.09 -0.24 0.57
CA GLY A 60 -15.94 0.26 1.62
C GLY A 60 -16.43 1.69 1.30
N ARG A 61 -16.32 2.63 2.25
CA ARG A 61 -16.73 4.04 2.03
C ARG A 61 -15.95 4.70 0.89
N ALA A 62 -14.70 4.33 0.69
CA ALA A 62 -13.89 4.90 -0.37
C ALA A 62 -14.31 4.45 -1.79
N ALA A 63 -15.18 3.45 -1.93
CA ALA A 63 -15.73 3.05 -3.21
C ALA A 63 -16.74 4.08 -3.76
N THR A 64 -17.41 4.85 -2.87
CA THR A 64 -18.45 5.82 -3.22
C THR A 64 -17.98 7.27 -3.13
N GLU A 65 -16.91 7.53 -2.36
CA GLU A 65 -16.35 8.88 -2.18
C GLU A 65 -15.21 9.12 -3.17
N THR A 66 -15.54 9.70 -4.33
CA THR A 66 -14.56 9.89 -5.45
C THR A 66 -13.40 10.82 -5.10
N ASP A 67 -13.57 11.76 -4.17
CA ASP A 67 -12.52 12.66 -3.69
C ASP A 67 -11.48 11.97 -2.78
N LEU A 68 -11.75 10.74 -2.35
CA LEU A 68 -10.75 9.88 -1.72
C LEU A 68 -9.82 9.21 -2.74
N GLN A 69 -10.18 9.23 -4.04
CA GLN A 69 -9.35 8.67 -5.10
C GLN A 69 -8.60 9.78 -5.84
N LEU A 70 -7.31 9.60 -6.10
CA LEU A 70 -6.56 10.50 -6.97
C LEU A 70 -6.98 10.28 -8.44
N THR A 71 -6.98 11.33 -9.26
CA THR A 71 -7.03 11.16 -10.72
C THR A 71 -5.73 10.56 -11.25
N ASN A 72 -5.69 10.12 -12.50
CA ASN A 72 -4.46 9.56 -13.09
C ASN A 72 -3.35 10.62 -13.18
N GLU A 73 -3.71 11.88 -13.47
CA GLU A 73 -2.77 13.00 -13.51
C GLU A 73 -2.20 13.28 -12.11
N GLN A 74 -3.06 13.30 -11.09
CA GLN A 74 -2.63 13.49 -9.70
C GLN A 74 -1.75 12.32 -9.23
N PHE A 75 -2.08 11.09 -9.61
CA PHE A 75 -1.29 9.92 -9.29
C PHE A 75 0.10 9.97 -9.96
N THR A 76 0.15 10.36 -11.24
CA THR A 76 1.41 10.56 -11.97
C THR A 76 2.25 11.67 -11.32
N TRP A 77 1.62 12.78 -10.94
CA TRP A 77 2.27 13.86 -10.22
C TRP A 77 2.84 13.36 -8.88
N LEU A 78 2.06 12.57 -8.13
CA LEU A 78 2.51 12.00 -6.86
C LEU A 78 3.76 11.13 -7.03
N MET A 79 3.81 10.29 -8.06
CA MET A 79 5.02 9.49 -8.35
C MET A 79 6.22 10.38 -8.66
N ASN A 80 6.04 11.44 -9.46
CA ASN A 80 7.09 12.41 -9.75
C ASN A 80 7.53 13.19 -8.50
N PHE A 81 6.60 13.54 -7.62
CA PHE A 81 6.88 14.19 -6.34
C PHE A 81 7.74 13.30 -5.42
N ILE A 82 7.39 12.02 -5.27
CA ILE A 82 8.18 11.07 -4.49
C ILE A 82 9.59 10.94 -5.07
N ARG A 83 9.69 10.77 -6.39
CA ARG A 83 10.98 10.70 -7.11
C ARG A 83 11.83 11.96 -6.86
N PHE A 84 11.21 13.15 -6.90
CA PHE A 84 11.89 14.42 -6.60
C PHE A 84 12.40 14.43 -5.16
N CYS A 85 11.57 14.10 -4.16
CA CYS A 85 11.97 14.08 -2.75
C CYS A 85 13.14 13.12 -2.49
N ARG A 86 13.12 11.94 -3.14
CA ARG A 86 14.21 10.97 -3.03
C ARG A 86 15.52 11.48 -3.62
N LYS A 87 15.46 12.22 -4.75
CA LYS A 87 16.63 12.87 -5.36
C LYS A 87 17.16 14.03 -4.51
N GLU A 88 16.25 14.78 -3.87
CA GLU A 88 16.62 15.87 -2.94
C GLU A 88 17.35 15.34 -1.70
N GLY A 89 17.00 14.16 -1.21
CA GLY A 89 17.68 13.44 -0.13
C GLY A 89 17.50 14.01 1.27
N LYS A 90 16.61 15.00 1.47
CA LYS A 90 16.36 15.62 2.79
C LYS A 90 15.53 14.74 3.72
N ILE A 91 14.66 13.92 3.16
CA ILE A 91 13.81 12.96 3.84
C ILE A 91 13.66 11.72 2.96
N HIS A 92 13.73 10.54 3.55
CA HIS A 92 13.55 9.29 2.81
C HIS A 92 12.06 9.03 2.55
N VAL A 93 11.59 9.35 1.34
CA VAL A 93 10.21 9.13 0.93
C VAL A 93 10.09 7.82 0.15
N SER A 94 9.04 7.04 0.42
CA SER A 94 8.74 5.83 -0.34
C SER A 94 7.25 5.65 -0.56
N TYR A 95 6.88 5.11 -1.73
CA TYR A 95 5.52 4.67 -1.99
C TYR A 95 5.28 3.29 -1.36
N GLY A 96 4.10 3.10 -0.79
CA GLY A 96 3.73 1.87 -0.09
C GLY A 96 3.56 0.64 -0.99
N CYS A 97 3.14 -0.47 -0.40
CA CYS A 97 3.03 -1.78 -1.05
C CYS A 97 1.71 -1.96 -1.83
N GLU A 98 1.23 -0.95 -2.56
CA GLU A 98 -0.11 -0.98 -3.13
C GLU A 98 -0.21 -1.64 -4.50
N GLY A 99 0.76 -1.47 -5.38
CA GLY A 99 0.71 -2.04 -6.72
C GLY A 99 2.00 -1.82 -7.51
N PHE A 100 2.08 -2.47 -8.66
CA PHE A 100 3.20 -2.34 -9.58
C PHE A 100 3.13 -1.03 -10.36
N LEU A 101 4.24 -0.31 -10.44
CA LEU A 101 4.35 1.04 -10.97
C LEU A 101 5.18 1.15 -12.26
N GLY A 102 5.56 0.01 -12.85
CA GLY A 102 6.37 0.01 -14.07
C GLY A 102 7.72 0.70 -13.89
N ASN A 103 7.99 1.70 -14.71
CA ASN A 103 9.28 2.40 -14.70
C ASN A 103 9.55 3.22 -13.43
N TYR A 104 8.54 3.46 -12.60
CA TYR A 104 8.74 4.16 -11.33
C TYR A 104 9.26 3.26 -10.21
N GLU A 105 9.27 1.93 -10.35
CA GLU A 105 9.60 0.98 -9.26
C GLU A 105 10.90 1.32 -8.53
N ALA A 106 12.01 1.51 -9.25
CA ALA A 106 13.30 1.82 -8.64
C ALA A 106 13.44 3.29 -8.18
N GLU A 107 12.50 4.15 -8.58
CA GLU A 107 12.59 5.59 -8.32
C GLU A 107 11.78 6.04 -7.11
N VAL A 108 10.70 5.32 -6.77
CA VAL A 108 9.74 5.73 -5.72
C VAL A 108 9.68 4.78 -4.53
N ARG A 109 10.40 3.65 -4.59
CA ARG A 109 10.55 2.69 -3.48
C ARG A 109 11.90 1.98 -3.56
N ASP A 110 12.26 1.25 -2.50
CA ASP A 110 13.61 0.68 -2.37
C ASP A 110 13.74 -0.70 -3.05
N SER A 111 12.62 -1.35 -3.37
CA SER A 111 12.57 -2.65 -4.04
C SER A 111 11.46 -2.67 -5.08
N ILE A 112 11.58 -3.55 -6.06
CA ILE A 112 10.50 -3.82 -7.01
C ILE A 112 9.29 -4.36 -6.24
N PHE A 113 8.10 -3.96 -6.68
CA PHE A 113 6.84 -4.39 -6.08
C PHE A 113 6.72 -5.92 -6.06
N GLN A 114 6.43 -6.44 -4.88
CA GLN A 114 5.97 -7.80 -4.67
C GLN A 114 4.95 -7.80 -3.54
N CYS A 115 3.79 -8.43 -3.77
CA CYS A 115 2.84 -8.65 -2.70
C CYS A 115 3.32 -9.81 -1.83
N ASN A 116 3.80 -9.50 -0.63
CA ASN A 116 4.35 -10.49 0.31
C ASN A 116 3.30 -11.29 1.09
N ALA A 117 2.02 -10.93 0.94
CA ALA A 117 0.91 -11.64 1.59
C ALA A 117 0.91 -13.12 1.22
N GLY A 118 0.90 -14.00 2.21
CA GLY A 118 0.88 -15.46 2.05
C GLY A 118 2.15 -16.07 1.48
N ILE A 119 3.18 -15.25 1.18
CA ILE A 119 4.50 -15.70 0.71
C ILE A 119 5.49 -15.73 1.88
N ASN A 120 5.68 -14.59 2.56
CA ASN A 120 6.54 -14.46 3.73
C ASN A 120 5.87 -13.73 4.90
N THR A 121 4.63 -13.29 4.74
CA THR A 121 3.81 -12.69 5.79
C THR A 121 2.44 -13.33 5.86
N ALA A 122 1.90 -13.45 7.06
CA ALA A 122 0.53 -13.82 7.33
C ALA A 122 0.00 -12.99 8.50
N SER A 123 -1.32 -12.98 8.67
CA SER A 123 -2.01 -12.26 9.73
C SER A 123 -3.06 -13.14 10.36
N VAL A 124 -3.22 -13.01 11.68
CA VAL A 124 -4.38 -13.49 12.41
C VAL A 124 -5.23 -12.28 12.76
N LEU A 125 -6.48 -12.29 12.33
CA LEU A 125 -7.43 -11.20 12.56
C LEU A 125 -8.08 -11.33 13.94
N ALA A 126 -8.81 -10.28 14.37
CA ALA A 126 -9.42 -10.24 15.71
C ALA A 126 -10.44 -11.36 15.97
N ASP A 127 -11.08 -11.88 14.93
CA ASP A 127 -12.02 -13.00 14.97
C ASP A 127 -11.32 -14.37 14.83
N GLY A 128 -9.99 -14.38 14.82
CA GLY A 128 -9.18 -15.59 14.65
C GLY A 128 -8.96 -16.02 13.21
N ALA A 129 -9.53 -15.32 12.21
CA ALA A 129 -9.32 -15.65 10.81
C ALA A 129 -7.85 -15.54 10.40
N ILE A 130 -7.36 -16.49 9.62
CA ILE A 130 -6.00 -16.54 9.09
C ILE A 130 -6.00 -15.97 7.68
N SER A 131 -5.23 -14.91 7.45
CA SER A 131 -5.11 -14.22 6.16
C SER A 131 -3.66 -13.94 5.83
N GLY A 132 -3.37 -13.59 4.57
CA GLY A 132 -2.04 -13.16 4.14
C GLY A 132 -1.69 -11.73 4.60
N CYS A 133 -2.70 -10.87 4.81
CA CYS A 133 -2.54 -9.48 5.23
C CYS A 133 -3.87 -8.98 5.83
N PRO A 134 -3.84 -8.06 6.83
CA PRO A 134 -5.06 -7.51 7.44
C PRO A 134 -5.96 -6.76 6.46
N SER A 135 -5.41 -6.26 5.36
CA SER A 135 -6.15 -5.51 4.33
C SER A 135 -6.83 -6.40 3.29
N ILE A 136 -6.74 -7.73 3.41
CA ILE A 136 -7.27 -8.67 2.42
C ILE A 136 -8.66 -9.16 2.86
N ARG A 137 -9.54 -9.32 1.87
CA ARG A 137 -10.95 -9.65 2.09
C ARG A 137 -11.19 -11.09 2.53
N ALA A 138 -12.39 -11.32 3.09
CA ALA A 138 -12.80 -12.60 3.66
C ALA A 138 -12.76 -13.79 2.69
N ASN A 139 -13.00 -13.57 1.39
CA ASN A 139 -12.91 -14.63 0.38
C ASN A 139 -11.49 -15.20 0.19
N PHE A 140 -10.47 -14.52 0.71
CA PHE A 140 -9.07 -15.00 0.73
C PHE A 140 -8.62 -15.47 2.13
N HIS A 141 -9.48 -15.50 3.13
CA HIS A 141 -9.15 -16.11 4.42
C HIS A 141 -9.01 -17.61 4.27
N GLN A 142 -7.97 -18.20 4.86
CA GLN A 142 -7.58 -19.58 4.60
C GLN A 142 -7.92 -20.54 5.76
N GLY A 143 -8.29 -20.01 6.92
CA GLY A 143 -8.65 -20.82 8.08
C GLY A 143 -8.90 -19.93 9.30
N ASN A 144 -9.00 -20.55 10.48
CA ASN A 144 -9.24 -19.85 11.73
C ASN A 144 -8.50 -20.54 12.89
N ILE A 145 -7.71 -19.76 13.67
CA ILE A 145 -6.89 -20.31 14.77
C ILE A 145 -7.66 -21.03 15.89
N TYR A 146 -8.98 -20.80 15.99
CA TYR A 146 -9.82 -21.51 16.95
C TYR A 146 -10.22 -22.91 16.48
N LYS A 147 -9.98 -23.25 15.20
CA LYS A 147 -10.34 -24.53 14.59
C LYS A 147 -9.14 -25.25 13.99
N ASP A 148 -8.16 -24.47 13.50
CA ASP A 148 -7.08 -24.95 12.67
C ASP A 148 -5.72 -24.65 13.32
N LYS A 149 -4.71 -25.49 13.05
CA LYS A 149 -3.34 -25.18 13.39
C LYS A 149 -2.77 -24.22 12.33
N PHE A 150 -2.31 -23.06 12.77
CA PHE A 150 -1.77 -22.03 11.89
C PHE A 150 -0.72 -22.57 10.90
N ILE A 151 0.19 -23.43 11.37
CA ILE A 151 1.27 -23.97 10.54
C ILE A 151 0.73 -24.89 9.42
N ASP A 152 -0.32 -25.64 9.67
CA ASP A 152 -0.93 -26.51 8.67
C ASP A 152 -1.62 -25.68 7.60
N ILE A 153 -2.35 -24.64 8.01
CA ILE A 153 -2.95 -23.66 7.10
C ILE A 153 -1.87 -22.96 6.28
N TRP A 154 -0.80 -22.45 6.92
CA TRP A 154 0.30 -21.81 6.22
C TRP A 154 0.94 -22.68 5.14
N ASN A 155 1.17 -23.94 5.46
CA ASN A 155 1.85 -24.86 4.55
C ASN A 155 0.96 -25.31 3.38
N ASN A 156 -0.34 -25.52 3.61
CA ASN A 156 -1.22 -26.23 2.67
C ASN A 156 -2.24 -25.34 1.96
N GLU A 157 -2.77 -24.28 2.63
CA GLU A 157 -3.94 -23.55 2.14
C GLU A 157 -3.61 -22.24 1.45
N PHE A 158 -2.40 -21.69 1.63
CA PHE A 158 -2.00 -20.40 1.06
C PHE A 158 -1.71 -20.44 -0.45
N LYS A 159 -2.25 -21.42 -1.17
CA LYS A 159 -2.11 -21.57 -2.62
C LYS A 159 -2.57 -20.34 -3.40
N PRO A 160 -3.73 -19.70 -3.12
CA PRO A 160 -4.19 -18.53 -3.87
C PRO A 160 -3.25 -17.32 -3.78
N TYR A 161 -2.44 -17.27 -2.74
CA TYR A 161 -1.44 -16.22 -2.55
C TYR A 161 -0.14 -16.51 -3.32
N ARG A 162 0.24 -17.78 -3.43
CA ARG A 162 1.51 -18.26 -4.00
C ARG A 162 1.42 -18.54 -5.48
N ASP A 163 0.25 -19.01 -5.94
CA ASP A 163 -0.09 -19.12 -7.37
C ASP A 163 -1.13 -18.07 -7.72
N ARG A 164 -0.70 -17.06 -8.46
CA ARG A 164 -1.51 -15.91 -8.87
C ARG A 164 -2.09 -16.08 -10.29
N SER A 165 -2.06 -17.28 -10.85
CA SER A 165 -2.59 -17.57 -12.20
C SER A 165 -4.09 -17.22 -12.31
N TRP A 166 -4.86 -17.34 -11.24
CA TRP A 166 -6.26 -16.95 -11.14
C TRP A 166 -6.50 -15.45 -11.42
N ALA A 167 -5.50 -14.60 -11.16
CA ALA A 167 -5.56 -13.16 -11.40
C ALA A 167 -5.34 -12.77 -12.87
N LYS A 168 -4.94 -13.73 -13.73
CA LYS A 168 -4.71 -13.51 -15.17
C LYS A 168 -6.02 -13.49 -15.94
N LYS A 169 -6.90 -12.56 -15.60
CA LYS A 169 -8.21 -12.35 -16.23
C LYS A 169 -8.50 -10.85 -16.40
N GLY A 170 -9.57 -10.51 -17.10
CA GLY A 170 -9.95 -9.13 -17.34
C GLY A 170 -8.79 -8.30 -17.89
N GLU A 171 -8.46 -7.21 -17.25
CA GLU A 171 -7.36 -6.33 -17.64
C GLU A 171 -5.97 -7.01 -17.65
N CYS A 172 -5.82 -8.08 -16.89
CA CYS A 172 -4.56 -8.79 -16.75
C CYS A 172 -4.39 -9.94 -17.76
N ALA A 173 -5.43 -10.34 -18.51
CA ALA A 173 -5.42 -11.51 -19.38
C ALA A 173 -4.25 -11.49 -20.40
N ASP A 174 -4.10 -10.38 -21.11
CA ASP A 174 -3.08 -10.19 -22.15
C ASP A 174 -1.99 -9.18 -21.75
N CYS A 175 -1.94 -8.82 -20.46
CA CYS A 175 -1.01 -7.83 -19.97
C CYS A 175 0.42 -8.35 -19.94
N LYS A 176 1.32 -7.72 -20.70
CA LYS A 176 2.75 -8.07 -20.75
C LYS A 176 3.47 -7.88 -19.41
N MET A 177 2.93 -6.98 -18.54
CA MET A 177 3.49 -6.70 -17.21
C MET A 177 3.07 -7.74 -16.16
N PHE A 178 2.09 -8.61 -16.46
CA PHE A 178 1.62 -9.63 -15.50
C PHE A 178 2.77 -10.48 -14.93
N ARG A 179 3.76 -10.81 -15.75
CA ARG A 179 4.95 -11.57 -15.32
C ARG A 179 5.80 -10.91 -14.22
N TYR A 180 5.60 -9.59 -13.99
CA TYR A 180 6.32 -8.84 -12.96
C TYR A 180 5.44 -8.51 -11.77
N CYS A 181 4.15 -8.23 -12.00
CA CYS A 181 3.24 -7.75 -10.96
C CYS A 181 2.28 -8.82 -10.45
N GLU A 182 2.13 -9.94 -11.16
CA GLU A 182 1.23 -11.05 -10.81
C GLU A 182 -0.18 -10.59 -10.40
N GLY A 183 -0.69 -9.56 -11.08
CA GLY A 183 -2.02 -9.01 -10.81
C GLY A 183 -2.08 -8.00 -9.66
N ASN A 184 -0.98 -7.36 -9.28
CA ASN A 184 -0.93 -6.36 -8.19
C ASN A 184 -1.11 -6.91 -6.76
N GLY A 185 -1.40 -6.03 -5.81
CA GLY A 185 -1.64 -6.40 -4.42
C GLY A 185 -2.96 -7.16 -4.23
N MET A 186 -2.96 -8.16 -3.36
CA MET A 186 -4.16 -8.96 -3.06
C MET A 186 -5.33 -8.12 -2.52
N HIS A 187 -5.05 -7.02 -1.82
CA HIS A 187 -6.05 -6.10 -1.29
C HIS A 187 -6.76 -5.24 -2.35
N LEU A 188 -6.30 -5.29 -3.59
CA LEU A 188 -6.88 -4.54 -4.72
C LEU A 188 -7.96 -5.34 -5.47
N TYR A 189 -8.42 -6.45 -4.93
CA TYR A 189 -9.46 -7.29 -5.52
C TYR A 189 -10.77 -7.16 -4.74
N ASP A 190 -11.89 -7.20 -5.47
CA ASP A 190 -13.23 -7.33 -4.89
C ASP A 190 -13.53 -8.78 -4.43
N ASP A 191 -14.74 -8.99 -3.91
CA ASP A 191 -15.16 -10.31 -3.42
C ASP A 191 -15.37 -11.32 -4.55
N GLU A 192 -15.55 -10.88 -5.79
CA GLU A 192 -15.63 -11.68 -7.02
C GLU A 192 -14.26 -11.97 -7.63
N GLY A 193 -13.21 -11.41 -7.06
CA GLY A 193 -11.82 -11.54 -7.51
C GLY A 193 -11.53 -10.72 -8.77
N ASN A 194 -12.21 -9.60 -8.99
CA ASN A 194 -11.88 -8.65 -10.04
C ASN A 194 -10.91 -7.60 -9.50
N LEU A 195 -9.97 -7.17 -10.33
CA LEU A 195 -9.03 -6.11 -9.99
C LEU A 195 -9.76 -4.75 -9.97
N LEU A 196 -9.75 -4.08 -8.83
CA LEU A 196 -10.42 -2.79 -8.63
C LEU A 196 -9.63 -1.63 -9.24
N VAL A 197 -8.30 -1.70 -9.19
CA VAL A 197 -7.43 -0.65 -9.73
C VAL A 197 -6.08 -1.22 -10.16
N CYS A 198 -5.64 -0.85 -11.35
CA CYS A 198 -4.31 -1.17 -11.85
C CYS A 198 -3.41 0.08 -11.81
N HIS A 199 -2.49 0.14 -10.86
CA HIS A 199 -1.57 1.27 -10.71
C HIS A 199 -0.69 1.49 -11.94
N TYR A 200 -0.24 0.42 -12.60
CA TYR A 200 0.55 0.50 -13.82
C TYR A 200 -0.23 1.20 -14.95
N LYS A 201 -1.48 0.78 -15.19
CA LYS A 201 -2.32 1.40 -16.24
C LYS A 201 -2.57 2.88 -15.99
N ARG A 202 -2.80 3.28 -14.74
CA ARG A 202 -2.95 4.69 -14.37
C ARG A 202 -1.76 5.58 -14.76
N LEU A 203 -0.58 4.99 -14.94
CA LEU A 203 0.65 5.70 -15.29
C LEU A 203 0.95 5.68 -16.80
N VAL A 204 0.40 4.71 -17.54
CA VAL A 204 0.71 4.52 -18.97
C VAL A 204 -0.45 4.87 -19.89
N ASP A 205 -1.68 4.72 -19.44
CA ASP A 205 -2.89 5.11 -20.19
C ASP A 205 -3.10 6.63 -20.02
N LYS A 206 -2.65 7.39 -21.01
CA LYS A 206 -2.84 8.85 -21.11
C LYS A 206 -3.99 9.19 -22.02
#